data_b5ce32de199a5760b2bab68f2d93b1e4
#
_entry.id   b5ce32de199a5760b2bab68f2d93b1e4
#
_cell.length_a   1.000
_cell.length_b   1.000
_cell.length_c   1.000
_cell.angle_alpha   90.00
_cell.angle_beta   90.00
_cell.angle_gamma   90.00
#
_symmetry.space_group_name_H-M   'P 1'
#
loop_
_entity.id
_entity.type
_entity.pdbx_description
1 polymer ?
#
loop_
_entity_poly.entity_id
_entity_poly.type
_entity_poly.pdbx_seq_one_letter_code
_entity_poly.pdbx_strand_id
1 'polypeptide(L)'
;MTNYREILRLHRESCYQCVYVNTSRVGDLTVGDFWGIAKSHPNFNSPKGVSSVFVNTEKGQKLFEMMRVLAEVEEATLEEGMVKQHNLVQPSNRPVTRDTFYKGIDEPGFIEHRMRTDSIGQLRPKEDDIFL
;
A
#
# COMPACT_ATOMS: atom_id res chain seq x y z
N MET A 1 15.38 0.38 3.62
CA MET A 1 14.02 0.90 3.37
C MET A 1 13.88 1.13 1.89
N THR A 2 13.01 0.38 1.23
CA THR A 2 12.71 0.58 -0.20
C THR A 2 12.12 1.98 -0.35
N ASN A 3 12.69 2.79 -1.22
CA ASN A 3 12.20 4.14 -1.43
C ASN A 3 10.83 4.07 -2.09
N TYR A 4 9.78 4.59 -1.44
CA TYR A 4 8.41 4.61 -1.97
C TYR A 4 8.33 5.14 -3.40
N ARG A 5 9.18 6.11 -3.76
CA ARG A 5 9.26 6.65 -5.13
C ARG A 5 9.67 5.61 -6.17
N GLU A 6 10.49 4.64 -5.77
CA GLU A 6 10.93 3.54 -6.66
C GLU A 6 9.77 2.59 -6.96
N ILE A 7 8.95 2.27 -5.97
CA ILE A 7 7.78 1.41 -6.12
C ILE A 7 6.75 2.04 -7.07
N LEU A 8 6.60 3.36 -7.06
CA LEU A 8 5.65 4.05 -7.92
C LEU A 8 5.91 3.79 -9.42
N ARG A 9 7.16 3.54 -9.84
CA ARG A 9 7.49 3.20 -11.23
C ARG A 9 6.90 1.88 -11.69
N LEU A 10 6.64 0.96 -10.76
CA LEU A 10 6.10 -0.38 -11.02
C LEU A 10 4.57 -0.39 -11.17
N HIS A 11 3.91 0.69 -10.84
CA HIS A 11 2.46 0.78 -10.95
C HIS A 11 2.01 0.67 -12.41
N ARG A 12 0.83 0.08 -12.61
CA ARG A 12 0.17 0.07 -13.93
C ARG A 12 -0.22 1.50 -14.31
N GLU A 13 -0.29 1.79 -15.60
CA GLU A 13 -0.70 3.12 -16.10
C GLU A 13 -2.05 3.54 -15.52
N SER A 14 -2.99 2.59 -15.42
CA SER A 14 -4.32 2.81 -14.80
C SER A 14 -4.26 3.25 -13.33
N CYS A 15 -3.19 2.95 -12.59
CA CYS A 15 -3.05 3.38 -11.19
C CYS A 15 -2.84 4.89 -11.05
N TYR A 16 -2.29 5.53 -12.08
CA TYR A 16 -2.08 6.97 -12.10
C TYR A 16 -3.33 7.78 -12.49
N GLN A 17 -4.36 7.09 -12.97
CA GLN A 17 -5.64 7.66 -13.39
C GLN A 17 -6.81 6.91 -12.73
N CYS A 18 -6.56 6.29 -11.58
CA CYS A 18 -7.54 5.42 -10.94
C CYS A 18 -8.76 6.21 -10.47
N VAL A 19 -9.93 5.87 -11.00
CA VAL A 19 -11.21 6.50 -10.64
C VAL A 19 -11.76 6.02 -9.29
N TYR A 20 -11.19 4.95 -8.72
CA TYR A 20 -11.62 4.35 -7.46
C TYR A 20 -10.92 4.92 -6.23
N VAL A 21 -10.10 5.95 -6.38
CA VAL A 21 -9.38 6.60 -5.27
C VAL A 21 -10.26 7.66 -4.60
N ASN A 22 -11.19 7.19 -3.84
CA ASN A 22 -12.12 8.01 -3.04
C ASN A 22 -12.65 7.17 -1.88
N THR A 23 -13.39 7.80 -0.97
CA THR A 23 -14.01 7.13 0.18
C THR A 23 -15.33 6.44 -0.16
N SER A 24 -15.91 6.72 -1.35
CA SER A 24 -17.13 6.06 -1.83
C SER A 24 -16.78 4.70 -2.44
N ARG A 25 -16.69 3.69 -1.59
CA ARG A 25 -16.26 2.34 -1.97
C ARG A 25 -17.44 1.46 -2.38
N VAL A 26 -17.21 0.62 -3.40
CA VAL A 26 -18.20 -0.35 -3.89
C VAL A 26 -18.28 -1.63 -3.06
N GLY A 27 -17.26 -1.93 -2.27
CA GLY A 27 -17.23 -3.09 -1.39
C GLY A 27 -17.90 -2.81 -0.04
N ASP A 28 -18.38 -3.84 0.63
CA ASP A 28 -19.01 -3.74 1.95
C ASP A 28 -18.01 -3.29 3.04
N LEU A 29 -16.76 -3.76 2.93
CA LEU A 29 -15.63 -3.38 3.78
C LEU A 29 -14.45 -2.95 2.91
N THR A 30 -13.68 -1.97 3.38
CA THR A 30 -12.35 -1.62 2.85
C THR A 30 -11.32 -1.91 3.92
N VAL A 31 -10.35 -2.75 3.61
CA VAL A 31 -9.28 -3.14 4.55
C VAL A 31 -7.94 -2.74 3.98
N GLY A 32 -7.06 -2.23 4.83
CA GLY A 32 -5.69 -1.86 4.45
C GLY A 32 -4.80 -1.65 5.68
N ASP A 33 -3.52 -1.39 5.47
CA ASP A 33 -2.61 -1.06 6.56
C ASP A 33 -2.95 0.31 7.15
N PHE A 34 -2.94 0.44 8.48
CA PHE A 34 -3.14 1.73 9.12
C PHE A 34 -1.82 2.50 9.23
N TRP A 35 -1.40 3.13 8.14
CA TRP A 35 -0.20 3.95 8.14
C TRP A 35 -0.34 5.18 9.05
N GLY A 36 0.54 5.27 10.05
CA GLY A 36 0.58 6.42 10.96
C GLY A 36 -0.15 6.23 12.27
N ILE A 37 -0.69 5.04 12.53
CA ILE A 37 -1.41 4.71 13.78
C ILE A 37 -0.63 5.06 15.05
N ALA A 38 0.69 4.91 15.05
CA ALA A 38 1.53 5.24 16.20
C ALA A 38 1.40 6.71 16.66
N LYS A 39 0.89 7.60 15.80
CA LYS A 39 0.65 9.01 16.13
C LYS A 39 -0.72 9.24 16.78
N SER A 40 -1.76 8.59 16.26
CA SER A 40 -3.14 8.73 16.75
C SER A 40 -3.44 7.78 17.89
N HIS A 41 -2.96 6.54 17.81
CA HIS A 41 -3.23 5.46 18.75
C HIS A 41 -1.92 4.77 19.19
N PRO A 42 -1.05 5.44 19.96
CA PRO A 42 0.29 4.94 20.30
C PRO A 42 0.24 3.63 21.11
N ASN A 43 -0.80 3.42 21.90
CA ASN A 43 -0.96 2.24 22.74
C ASN A 43 -1.51 1.02 21.98
N PHE A 44 -2.12 1.24 20.80
CA PHE A 44 -2.67 0.20 19.92
C PHE A 44 -1.71 -0.18 18.78
N ASN A 45 -0.55 0.47 18.71
CA ASN A 45 0.44 0.22 17.69
C ASN A 45 1.15 -1.12 17.92
N SER A 46 1.35 -1.89 16.83
CA SER A 46 2.01 -3.19 16.86
C SER A 46 3.18 -3.25 15.87
N PRO A 47 4.31 -3.90 16.23
CA PRO A 47 5.42 -4.17 15.30
C PRO A 47 5.01 -5.01 14.09
N LYS A 48 3.94 -5.81 14.20
CA LYS A 48 3.37 -6.62 13.12
C LYS A 48 2.48 -5.81 12.18
N GLY A 49 2.25 -4.53 12.48
CA GLY A 49 1.28 -3.68 11.80
C GLY A 49 -0.12 -3.76 12.41
N VAL A 50 -0.95 -2.84 12.02
CA VAL A 50 -2.37 -2.75 12.38
C VAL A 50 -3.15 -2.48 11.10
N SER A 51 -4.27 -3.18 10.93
CA SER A 51 -5.15 -2.97 9.79
C SER A 51 -6.20 -1.89 10.10
N SER A 52 -6.43 -1.00 9.14
CA SER A 52 -7.61 -0.14 9.12
C SER A 52 -8.77 -0.88 8.45
N VAL A 53 -9.97 -0.73 8.98
CA VAL A 53 -11.20 -1.28 8.39
C VAL A 53 -12.22 -0.15 8.28
N PHE A 54 -12.62 0.16 7.05
CA PHE A 54 -13.72 1.09 6.77
C PHE A 54 -14.96 0.27 6.45
N VAL A 55 -16.03 0.53 7.19
CA VAL A 55 -17.33 -0.10 6.99
C VAL A 55 -18.15 0.78 6.06
N ASN A 56 -18.48 0.27 4.87
CA ASN A 56 -19.06 1.09 3.82
C ASN A 56 -20.58 0.89 3.67
N THR A 57 -21.13 -0.24 4.15
CA THR A 57 -22.54 -0.59 4.02
C THR A 57 -23.09 -1.24 5.30
N GLU A 58 -24.42 -1.33 5.41
CA GLU A 58 -25.06 -2.06 6.50
C GLU A 58 -24.69 -3.56 6.53
N LYS A 59 -24.47 -4.14 5.36
CA LYS A 59 -24.01 -5.53 5.25
C LYS A 59 -22.58 -5.66 5.77
N GLY A 60 -21.72 -4.68 5.45
CA GLY A 60 -20.37 -4.56 6.01
C GLY A 60 -20.39 -4.43 7.52
N GLN A 61 -21.31 -3.65 8.07
CA GLN A 61 -21.46 -3.50 9.53
C GLN A 61 -21.77 -4.86 10.19
N LYS A 62 -22.71 -5.61 9.66
CA LYS A 62 -23.05 -6.94 10.17
C LYS A 62 -21.86 -7.90 10.12
N LEU A 63 -21.14 -7.88 9.01
CA LEU A 63 -19.93 -8.70 8.84
C LEU A 63 -18.83 -8.29 9.84
N PHE A 64 -18.60 -6.99 10.01
CA PHE A 64 -17.62 -6.48 10.95
C PHE A 64 -17.95 -6.87 12.40
N GLU A 65 -19.21 -6.77 12.81
CA GLU A 65 -19.65 -7.19 14.17
C GLU A 65 -19.40 -8.68 14.42
N MET A 66 -19.52 -9.53 13.41
CA MET A 66 -19.18 -10.95 13.53
C MET A 66 -17.67 -11.19 13.66
N MET A 67 -16.85 -10.35 13.02
CA MET A 67 -15.40 -10.48 13.00
C MET A 67 -14.73 -9.87 14.24
N ARG A 68 -15.26 -8.78 14.77
CA ARG A 68 -14.64 -8.01 15.87
C ARG A 68 -14.46 -8.82 17.17
N VAL A 69 -15.25 -9.87 17.37
CA VAL A 69 -15.12 -10.76 18.53
C VAL A 69 -13.86 -11.63 18.48
N LEU A 70 -13.24 -11.75 17.31
CA LEU A 70 -12.03 -12.54 17.05
C LEU A 70 -10.75 -11.67 16.98
N ALA A 71 -10.88 -10.35 17.16
CA ALA A 71 -9.79 -9.40 17.02
C ALA A 71 -9.84 -8.34 18.10
N GLU A 72 -8.69 -7.78 18.42
CA GLU A 72 -8.61 -6.56 19.20
C GLU A 72 -8.93 -5.38 18.28
N VAL A 73 -9.86 -4.53 18.69
CA VAL A 73 -10.40 -3.44 17.86
C VAL A 73 -10.41 -2.14 18.65
N GLU A 74 -9.90 -1.08 18.03
CA GLU A 74 -10.01 0.29 18.52
C GLU A 74 -10.67 1.17 17.47
N GLU A 75 -11.55 2.06 17.88
CA GLU A 75 -12.25 2.97 16.99
C GLU A 75 -11.33 4.15 16.60
N ALA A 76 -11.35 4.50 15.33
CA ALA A 76 -10.63 5.66 14.80
C ALA A 76 -11.55 6.50 13.90
N THR A 77 -11.24 7.78 13.78
CA THR A 77 -11.97 8.65 12.86
C THR A 77 -11.54 8.40 11.40
N LEU A 78 -12.41 8.78 10.46
CA LEU A 78 -12.07 8.71 9.04
C LEU A 78 -10.83 9.55 8.73
N GLU A 79 -10.71 10.72 9.33
CA GLU A 79 -9.58 11.63 9.16
C GLU A 79 -8.27 10.97 9.59
N GLU A 80 -8.25 10.30 10.74
CA GLU A 80 -7.07 9.56 11.24
C GLU A 80 -6.68 8.45 10.27
N GLY A 81 -7.66 7.67 9.81
CA GLY A 81 -7.46 6.60 8.84
C GLY A 81 -6.94 7.10 7.48
N MET A 82 -7.23 8.35 7.10
CA MET A 82 -6.83 8.94 5.81
C MET A 82 -5.45 9.61 5.82
N VAL A 83 -4.90 10.00 6.98
CA VAL A 83 -3.69 10.84 7.11
C VAL A 83 -2.51 10.36 6.25
N LYS A 84 -2.30 9.05 6.13
CA LYS A 84 -1.21 8.47 5.32
C LYS A 84 -1.71 7.49 4.26
N GLN A 85 -3.01 7.48 4.00
CA GLN A 85 -3.65 6.63 3.00
C GLN A 85 -3.86 7.40 1.69
N HIS A 86 -2.76 7.74 1.04
CA HIS A 86 -2.77 8.52 -0.20
C HIS A 86 -3.81 8.01 -1.23
N ASN A 87 -3.88 6.70 -1.40
CA ASN A 87 -4.78 6.06 -2.38
C ASN A 87 -6.27 6.07 -2.00
N LEU A 88 -6.64 6.60 -0.83
CA LEU A 88 -8.03 6.93 -0.50
C LEU A 88 -8.44 8.32 -0.97
N VAL A 89 -7.47 9.16 -1.33
CA VAL A 89 -7.68 10.60 -1.57
C VAL A 89 -7.41 10.97 -3.03
N GLN A 90 -6.37 10.39 -3.62
CA GLN A 90 -5.95 10.71 -4.98
C GLN A 90 -5.16 9.55 -5.62
N PRO A 91 -5.10 9.49 -6.97
CA PRO A 91 -4.29 8.51 -7.67
C PRO A 91 -2.80 8.65 -7.36
N SER A 92 -2.06 7.57 -7.55
CA SER A 92 -0.61 7.59 -7.45
C SER A 92 -0.02 8.56 -8.46
N ASN A 93 0.98 9.35 -8.05
CA ASN A 93 1.69 10.22 -8.97
C ASN A 93 2.53 9.40 -9.95
N ARG A 94 2.38 9.67 -11.27
CA ARG A 94 3.19 9.01 -12.29
C ARG A 94 4.62 9.59 -12.28
N PRO A 95 5.65 8.77 -11.98
CA PRO A 95 7.02 9.26 -12.00
C PRO A 95 7.48 9.58 -13.42
N VAL A 96 8.18 10.68 -13.61
CA VAL A 96 8.76 11.07 -14.92
C VAL A 96 9.77 10.05 -15.45
N THR A 97 10.37 9.28 -14.55
CA THR A 97 11.37 8.24 -14.88
C THR A 97 10.74 6.90 -15.28
N ARG A 98 9.39 6.78 -15.26
CA ARG A 98 8.72 5.51 -15.52
C ARG A 98 9.00 4.98 -16.92
N ASP A 99 8.85 5.81 -17.96
CA ASP A 99 9.05 5.37 -19.34
C ASP A 99 10.51 4.96 -19.61
N THR A 100 11.44 5.71 -19.03
CA THR A 100 12.86 5.35 -19.07
C THR A 100 13.12 4.04 -18.33
N PHE A 101 12.43 3.80 -17.22
CA PHE A 101 12.56 2.55 -16.46
C PHE A 101 12.14 1.33 -17.29
N TYR A 102 11.04 1.43 -18.03
CA TYR A 102 10.52 0.31 -18.85
C TYR A 102 11.15 0.22 -20.25
N LYS A 103 11.97 1.18 -20.64
CA LYS A 103 12.68 1.13 -21.92
C LYS A 103 13.58 -0.09 -21.97
N GLY A 104 13.38 -0.97 -22.95
CA GLY A 104 14.13 -2.21 -23.13
C GLY A 104 13.68 -3.38 -22.22
N ILE A 105 12.45 -3.33 -21.69
CA ILE A 105 11.94 -4.40 -20.80
C ILE A 105 11.98 -5.80 -21.46
N ASP A 106 11.81 -5.86 -22.77
CA ASP A 106 11.83 -7.11 -23.54
C ASP A 106 13.26 -7.52 -23.97
N GLU A 107 14.28 -6.72 -23.66
CA GLU A 107 15.66 -7.01 -23.99
C GLU A 107 16.27 -7.99 -22.98
N PRO A 108 17.09 -8.97 -23.43
CA PRO A 108 17.83 -9.83 -22.52
C PRO A 108 18.69 -9.01 -21.55
N GLY A 109 18.68 -9.39 -20.27
CA GLY A 109 19.45 -8.68 -19.23
C GLY A 109 18.82 -7.39 -18.71
N PHE A 110 17.57 -7.07 -19.07
CA PHE A 110 16.87 -5.88 -18.57
C PHE A 110 16.86 -5.82 -17.03
N ILE A 111 16.53 -6.92 -16.36
CA ILE A 111 16.47 -6.98 -14.89
C ILE A 111 17.84 -6.70 -14.29
N GLU A 112 18.89 -7.37 -14.77
CA GLU A 112 20.26 -7.20 -14.28
C GLU A 112 20.78 -5.79 -14.53
N HIS A 113 20.48 -5.23 -15.71
CA HIS A 113 20.87 -3.87 -16.04
C HIS A 113 20.18 -2.86 -15.10
N ARG A 114 18.89 -3.01 -14.86
CA ARG A 114 18.12 -2.13 -13.96
C ARG A 114 18.55 -2.24 -12.51
N MET A 115 18.83 -3.45 -12.03
CA MET A 115 19.36 -3.66 -10.68
C MET A 115 20.73 -3.01 -10.46
N ARG A 116 21.52 -2.82 -11.52
CA ARG A 116 22.83 -2.15 -11.45
C ARG A 116 22.75 -0.63 -11.54
N THR A 117 21.80 -0.11 -12.29
CA THR A 117 21.73 1.32 -12.63
C THR A 117 20.81 2.13 -11.71
N ASP A 118 19.83 1.48 -11.12
CA ASP A 118 18.95 2.13 -10.15
C ASP A 118 19.43 1.86 -8.73
N SER A 119 19.17 2.76 -7.81
CA SER A 119 19.49 2.62 -6.37
C SER A 119 18.84 1.37 -5.72
N ILE A 120 17.94 0.68 -6.42
CA ILE A 120 17.45 -0.66 -6.12
C ILE A 120 18.59 -1.69 -6.14
N GLY A 121 19.68 -1.44 -6.84
CA GLY A 121 20.88 -2.27 -6.83
C GLY A 121 21.56 -2.44 -5.46
N GLN A 122 21.06 -1.77 -4.44
CA GLN A 122 21.46 -2.00 -3.05
C GLN A 122 20.59 -3.06 -2.34
N LEU A 123 19.51 -3.50 -2.96
CA LEU A 123 18.76 -4.67 -2.52
C LEU A 123 19.40 -5.94 -3.10
N ARG A 124 20.64 -6.25 -2.68
CA ARG A 124 21.09 -7.63 -2.77
C ARG A 124 20.22 -8.41 -1.79
N PRO A 125 19.52 -9.49 -2.22
CA PRO A 125 19.09 -10.50 -1.26
C PRO A 125 20.36 -10.91 -0.51
N LYS A 126 20.34 -10.81 0.78
CA LYS A 126 21.32 -11.53 1.60
C LYS A 126 21.07 -13.00 1.25
N GLU A 127 22.12 -13.75 1.02
CA GLU A 127 22.06 -15.19 0.65
C GLU A 127 21.23 -16.04 1.63
N ASP A 128 20.83 -15.45 2.77
CA ASP A 128 20.08 -16.08 3.86
C ASP A 128 18.56 -15.91 3.78
N ASP A 129 18.02 -15.20 2.79
CA ASP A 129 16.58 -14.90 2.68
C ASP A 129 15.85 -15.79 1.63
N ILE A 130 16.44 -16.95 1.26
CA ILE A 130 15.74 -17.92 0.44
C ILE A 130 14.86 -18.79 1.36
N PHE A 131 13.62 -18.35 1.54
CA PHE A 131 12.58 -19.23 2.07
C PHE A 131 12.02 -20.09 0.95
N LEU A 132 12.24 -21.40 1.04
CA LEU A 132 11.54 -22.43 0.29
C LEU A 132 10.08 -22.51 0.70
#